data_8ee19c2a59dd5d3215719a55aef241e9
#
_entry.id   8ee19c2a59dd5d3215719a55aef241e9
#
_cell.length_a   1.000
_cell.length_b   1.000
_cell.length_c   1.000
_cell.angle_alpha   90.00
_cell.angle_beta   90.00
_cell.angle_gamma   90.00
#
_symmetry.space_group_name_H-M   'P 1'
#
loop_
_entity.id
_entity.type
_entity.pdbx_description
1 polymer ?
#
loop_
_entity_poly.entity_id
_entity_poly.type
_entity_poly.pdbx_seq_one_letter_code
_entity_poly.pdbx_strand_id
1 'polypeptide(L)'
;NLINLEKNVGSQRAIAIGVKYLSGTYKKNNLKTIIMDSDGQDNPRIISKMISISKNKPRHSIAINRGQRKEQFWFRFFYEVYCLVIKIFYFKKIRFGHFSLLNFNHLKKISKKDELWSAYPPTLSKNINQLIHLTVNREKRYSGNSKMNFFGLLKHAFRVFSALKSKILISSSIYFFLFLVIIFKDNKLLFFLLTFG
;
A
#
# COMPACT_ATOMS: atom_id res chain seq x y z
N ASN A 1 -25.97 -0.39 -10.00
CA ASN A 1 -25.69 -1.83 -10.12
C ASN A 1 -24.93 -2.30 -8.90
N LEU A 2 -25.40 -3.37 -8.27
CA LEU A 2 -24.75 -4.05 -7.15
C LEU A 2 -24.03 -5.30 -7.68
N ILE A 3 -22.79 -5.52 -7.25
CA ILE A 3 -22.07 -6.76 -7.52
C ILE A 3 -22.11 -7.59 -6.25
N ASN A 4 -22.85 -8.67 -6.29
CA ASN A 4 -22.95 -9.61 -5.19
C ASN A 4 -21.88 -10.70 -5.32
N LEU A 5 -21.12 -10.97 -4.26
CA LEU A 5 -20.12 -12.03 -4.24
C LEU A 5 -20.71 -13.24 -3.51
N GLU A 6 -20.60 -14.43 -4.10
CA GLU A 6 -21.14 -15.68 -3.53
C GLU A 6 -20.57 -16.00 -2.15
N LYS A 7 -19.35 -15.54 -1.86
CA LYS A 7 -18.70 -15.77 -0.56
C LYS A 7 -17.87 -14.58 -0.11
N ASN A 8 -17.63 -14.49 1.18
CA ASN A 8 -16.74 -13.49 1.76
C ASN A 8 -15.28 -13.76 1.35
N VAL A 9 -14.76 -12.93 0.45
CA VAL A 9 -13.38 -13.02 -0.05
C VAL A 9 -12.39 -12.10 0.71
N GLY A 10 -12.90 -11.30 1.64
CA GLY A 10 -12.17 -10.26 2.37
C GLY A 10 -11.96 -8.97 1.55
N SER A 11 -11.74 -7.85 2.25
CA SER A 11 -11.70 -6.51 1.65
C SER A 11 -10.69 -6.36 0.50
N GLN A 12 -9.49 -6.93 0.63
CA GLN A 12 -8.45 -6.80 -0.41
C GLN A 12 -8.87 -7.44 -1.74
N ARG A 13 -9.42 -8.66 -1.68
CA ARG A 13 -9.89 -9.36 -2.87
C ARG A 13 -11.15 -8.72 -3.44
N ALA A 14 -12.06 -8.23 -2.59
CA ALA A 14 -13.25 -7.50 -3.03
C ALA A 14 -12.86 -6.24 -3.81
N ILE A 15 -11.87 -5.46 -3.32
CA ILE A 15 -11.32 -4.31 -4.05
C ILE A 15 -10.73 -4.74 -5.40
N ALA A 16 -9.94 -5.83 -5.42
CA ALA A 16 -9.33 -6.33 -6.65
C ALA A 16 -10.38 -6.73 -7.70
N ILE A 17 -11.45 -7.43 -7.27
CA ILE A 17 -12.58 -7.78 -8.12
C ILE A 17 -13.26 -6.53 -8.67
N GLY A 18 -13.60 -5.56 -7.81
CA GLY A 18 -14.22 -4.30 -8.22
C GLY A 18 -13.38 -3.50 -9.20
N VAL A 19 -12.08 -3.37 -8.96
CA VAL A 19 -11.12 -2.70 -9.86
C VAL A 19 -11.06 -3.39 -11.22
N LYS A 20 -10.96 -4.72 -11.25
CA LYS A 20 -10.92 -5.50 -12.50
C LYS A 20 -12.25 -5.39 -13.26
N TYR A 21 -13.37 -5.52 -12.58
CA TYR A 21 -14.71 -5.37 -13.18
C TYR A 21 -14.86 -3.99 -13.82
N LEU A 22 -14.60 -2.91 -13.09
CA LEU A 22 -14.75 -1.54 -13.59
C LEU A 22 -13.82 -1.27 -14.78
N SER A 23 -12.60 -1.77 -14.74
CA SER A 23 -11.65 -1.59 -15.86
C SER A 23 -12.03 -2.35 -17.14
N GLY A 24 -12.75 -3.46 -17.00
CA GLY A 24 -13.24 -4.27 -18.12
C GLY A 24 -14.56 -3.76 -18.70
N THR A 25 -15.48 -3.33 -17.83
CA THR A 25 -16.84 -2.95 -18.20
C THR A 25 -16.90 -1.54 -18.79
N TYR A 26 -16.12 -0.59 -18.24
CA TYR A 26 -16.18 0.80 -18.65
C TYR A 26 -14.98 1.18 -19.51
N LYS A 27 -15.23 1.90 -20.61
CA LYS A 27 -14.20 2.38 -21.55
C LYS A 27 -14.05 3.92 -21.57
N LYS A 28 -14.72 4.62 -20.65
CA LYS A 28 -14.76 6.09 -20.64
C LYS A 28 -13.54 6.67 -19.94
N ASN A 29 -12.71 7.44 -20.62
CA ASN A 29 -11.50 8.07 -20.06
C ASN A 29 -11.79 9.07 -18.91
N ASN A 30 -13.01 9.59 -18.80
CA ASN A 30 -13.41 10.53 -17.75
C ASN A 30 -13.94 9.86 -16.48
N LEU A 31 -13.97 8.52 -16.43
CA LEU A 31 -14.44 7.80 -15.25
C LEU A 31 -13.50 8.05 -14.07
N LYS A 32 -14.08 8.39 -12.93
CA LYS A 32 -13.39 8.44 -11.63
C LYS A 32 -13.96 7.34 -10.76
N THR A 33 -13.08 6.58 -10.12
CA THR A 33 -13.47 5.48 -9.24
C THR A 33 -13.06 5.82 -7.81
N ILE A 34 -14.03 5.74 -6.89
CA ILE A 34 -13.78 5.90 -5.46
C ILE A 34 -13.78 4.52 -4.83
N ILE A 35 -12.74 4.25 -4.06
CA ILE A 35 -12.60 3.06 -3.23
C ILE A 35 -12.63 3.54 -1.78
N MET A 36 -13.55 2.99 -0.98
CA MET A 36 -13.70 3.33 0.43
C MET A 36 -14.24 2.14 1.23
N ASP A 37 -13.97 2.12 2.53
CA ASP A 37 -14.55 1.17 3.45
C ASP A 37 -15.99 1.58 3.79
N SER A 38 -16.91 0.59 3.94
CA SER A 38 -18.33 0.82 4.23
C SER A 38 -18.68 0.84 5.72
N ASP A 39 -17.67 0.80 6.60
CA ASP A 39 -17.85 0.71 8.05
C ASP A 39 -18.04 2.08 8.77
N GLY A 40 -18.12 3.14 8.00
CA GLY A 40 -18.30 4.52 8.48
C GLY A 40 -17.02 5.22 8.89
N GLN A 41 -15.86 4.53 8.87
CA GLN A 41 -14.59 5.16 9.24
C GLN A 41 -14.04 6.11 8.17
N ASP A 42 -14.37 5.87 6.91
CA ASP A 42 -14.01 6.74 5.80
C ASP A 42 -15.11 7.79 5.62
N ASN A 43 -14.81 9.07 5.87
CA ASN A 43 -15.80 10.15 5.85
C ASN A 43 -16.22 10.50 4.41
N PRO A 44 -17.49 10.28 4.01
CA PRO A 44 -17.96 10.58 2.65
C PRO A 44 -17.88 12.06 2.26
N ARG A 45 -17.88 12.99 3.23
CA ARG A 45 -17.78 14.44 2.97
C ARG A 45 -16.49 14.83 2.26
N ILE A 46 -15.45 14.00 2.38
CA ILE A 46 -14.16 14.21 1.69
C ILE A 46 -14.26 13.98 0.18
N ILE A 47 -15.26 13.23 -0.27
CA ILE A 47 -15.46 12.90 -1.70
C ILE A 47 -15.58 14.17 -2.54
N SER A 48 -16.35 15.16 -2.09
CA SER A 48 -16.51 16.44 -2.80
C SER A 48 -15.16 17.15 -3.01
N LYS A 49 -14.31 17.17 -1.99
CA LYS A 49 -12.94 17.71 -2.07
C LYS A 49 -12.06 16.90 -3.04
N MET A 50 -12.15 15.57 -3.00
CA MET A 50 -11.39 14.70 -3.92
C MET A 50 -11.82 14.96 -5.37
N ILE A 51 -13.11 15.10 -5.64
CA ILE A 51 -13.63 15.40 -6.97
C ILE A 51 -13.14 16.76 -7.45
N SER A 52 -13.20 17.81 -6.62
CA SER A 52 -12.69 19.14 -6.94
C SER A 52 -11.21 19.13 -7.33
N ILE A 53 -10.37 18.47 -6.50
CA ILE A 53 -8.92 18.32 -6.80
C ILE A 53 -8.72 17.54 -8.11
N SER A 54 -9.50 16.46 -8.32
CA SER A 54 -9.43 15.65 -9.53
C SER A 54 -9.82 16.39 -10.81
N LYS A 55 -10.72 17.38 -10.73
CA LYS A 55 -11.04 18.29 -11.86
C LYS A 55 -9.84 19.16 -12.22
N ASN A 56 -9.17 19.74 -11.21
CA ASN A 56 -8.01 20.61 -11.41
C ASN A 56 -6.73 19.84 -11.80
N LYS A 57 -6.62 18.56 -11.38
CA LYS A 57 -5.47 17.69 -11.66
C LYS A 57 -5.92 16.34 -12.24
N PRO A 58 -6.45 16.31 -13.48
CA PRO A 58 -7.13 15.14 -14.05
C PRO A 58 -6.22 13.92 -14.24
N ARG A 59 -4.91 14.14 -14.37
CA ARG A 59 -3.91 13.05 -14.49
C ARG A 59 -3.53 12.40 -13.18
N HIS A 60 -3.89 13.00 -12.03
CA HIS A 60 -3.54 12.48 -10.70
C HIS A 60 -4.67 11.61 -10.14
N SER A 61 -4.29 10.63 -9.36
CA SER A 61 -5.17 9.95 -8.41
C SER A 61 -4.94 10.48 -7.00
N ILE A 62 -5.87 10.24 -6.09
CA ILE A 62 -5.82 10.78 -4.74
C ILE A 62 -5.88 9.60 -3.77
N ALA A 63 -4.99 9.56 -2.79
CA ALA A 63 -5.00 8.60 -1.70
C ALA A 63 -5.16 9.33 -0.36
N ILE A 64 -5.99 8.79 0.51
CA ILE A 64 -6.22 9.35 1.83
C ILE A 64 -5.27 8.71 2.84
N ASN A 65 -4.34 9.51 3.37
CA ASN A 65 -3.53 9.13 4.51
C ASN A 65 -4.38 9.12 5.77
N ARG A 66 -4.21 8.08 6.56
CA ARG A 66 -4.86 8.00 7.88
C ARG A 66 -4.16 8.96 8.82
N GLY A 67 -4.90 9.88 9.42
CA GLY A 67 -4.44 10.79 10.48
C GLY A 67 -4.07 10.03 11.76
N GLN A 68 -4.07 10.72 12.89
CA GLN A 68 -3.67 10.13 14.17
C GLN A 68 -4.50 8.89 14.53
N ARG A 69 -3.82 7.86 15.01
CA ARG A 69 -4.41 6.61 15.49
C ARG A 69 -4.50 6.65 17.01
N LYS A 70 -5.71 6.42 17.54
CA LYS A 70 -5.95 6.16 18.97
C LYS A 70 -5.85 4.64 19.22
N GLU A 71 -4.66 4.06 19.03
CA GLU A 71 -4.45 2.62 19.23
C GLU A 71 -3.55 2.39 20.47
N GLN A 72 -3.59 1.17 21.01
CA GLN A 72 -2.77 0.77 22.16
C GLN A 72 -1.28 0.90 21.81
N PHE A 73 -0.44 1.22 22.82
CA PHE A 73 1.00 1.47 22.67
C PHE A 73 1.72 0.35 21.90
N TRP A 74 1.49 -0.91 22.24
CA TRP A 74 2.11 -2.07 21.59
C TRP A 74 1.77 -2.17 20.11
N PHE A 75 0.53 -1.90 19.73
CA PHE A 75 0.11 -1.91 18.33
C PHE A 75 0.81 -0.80 17.53
N ARG A 76 0.97 0.38 18.14
CA ARG A 76 1.72 1.49 17.53
C ARG A 76 3.17 1.13 17.33
N PHE A 77 3.82 0.51 18.32
CA PHE A 77 5.21 0.07 18.25
C PHE A 77 5.43 -0.91 17.10
N PHE A 78 4.67 -2.01 17.03
CA PHE A 78 4.78 -2.97 15.93
C PHE A 78 4.45 -2.38 14.56
N TYR A 79 3.53 -1.44 14.52
CA TYR A 79 3.22 -0.73 13.27
C TYR A 79 4.38 0.17 12.81
N GLU A 80 5.06 0.88 13.70
CA GLU A 80 6.24 1.70 13.33
C GLU A 80 7.42 0.81 12.92
N VAL A 81 7.65 -0.32 13.60
CA VAL A 81 8.65 -1.32 13.16
C VAL A 81 8.32 -1.82 11.75
N TYR A 82 7.08 -2.19 11.49
CA TYR A 82 6.62 -2.56 10.15
C TYR A 82 6.88 -1.45 9.12
N CYS A 83 6.54 -0.20 9.44
CA CYS A 83 6.78 0.94 8.56
C CYS A 83 8.27 1.18 8.30
N LEU A 84 9.12 0.96 9.31
CA LEU A 84 10.58 1.06 9.18
C LEU A 84 11.11 -0.01 8.22
N VAL A 85 10.71 -1.27 8.39
CA VAL A 85 11.10 -2.37 7.50
C VAL A 85 10.70 -2.07 6.05
N ILE A 86 9.45 -1.64 5.83
CA ILE A 86 9.00 -1.23 4.48
C ILE A 86 9.86 -0.07 3.95
N LYS A 87 10.20 0.91 4.78
CA LYS A 87 11.04 2.05 4.36
C LYS A 87 12.45 1.59 3.93
N ILE A 88 13.05 0.65 4.67
CA ILE A 88 14.39 0.12 4.37
C ILE A 88 14.41 -0.60 3.01
N PHE A 89 13.43 -1.46 2.73
CA PHE A 89 13.43 -2.30 1.53
C PHE A 89 12.70 -1.68 0.33
N TYR A 90 11.78 -0.76 0.56
CA TYR A 90 10.99 -0.16 -0.52
C TYR A 90 11.33 1.31 -0.78
N PHE A 91 12.08 1.97 0.12
CA PHE A 91 12.48 3.39 0.06
C PHE A 91 11.32 4.39 0.01
N LYS A 92 10.08 3.95 0.19
CA LYS A 92 8.88 4.80 0.25
C LYS A 92 8.05 4.45 1.47
N LYS A 93 7.40 5.45 2.05
CA LYS A 93 6.42 5.25 3.13
C LYS A 93 5.04 5.02 2.52
N ILE A 94 4.34 3.96 2.97
CA ILE A 94 2.95 3.69 2.61
C ILE A 94 2.10 3.92 3.86
N ARG A 95 1.49 5.10 3.97
CA ARG A 95 0.68 5.50 5.15
C ARG A 95 -0.81 5.62 4.84
N PHE A 96 -1.22 5.38 3.61
CA PHE A 96 -2.62 5.45 3.21
C PHE A 96 -3.30 4.08 3.27
N GLY A 97 -4.64 4.12 3.45
CA GLY A 97 -5.49 2.94 3.44
C GLY A 97 -6.09 2.67 2.06
N HIS A 98 -7.31 2.13 2.05
CA HIS A 98 -8.04 1.87 0.81
C HIS A 98 -8.69 3.13 0.25
N PHE A 99 -9.06 4.10 1.10
CA PHE A 99 -9.78 5.28 0.69
C PHE A 99 -8.99 6.11 -0.32
N SER A 100 -9.50 6.15 -1.54
CA SER A 100 -8.80 6.76 -2.67
C SER A 100 -9.75 7.07 -3.81
N LEU A 101 -9.35 8.02 -4.67
CA LEU A 101 -9.99 8.33 -5.94
C LEU A 101 -9.00 8.04 -7.06
N LEU A 102 -9.36 7.14 -7.95
CA LEU A 102 -8.56 6.79 -9.11
C LEU A 102 -9.13 7.42 -10.38
N ASN A 103 -8.25 7.97 -11.22
CA ASN A 103 -8.59 8.20 -12.62
C ASN A 103 -8.61 6.87 -13.39
N PHE A 104 -9.27 6.85 -14.53
CA PHE A 104 -9.48 5.62 -15.29
C PHE A 104 -8.16 4.99 -15.79
N ASN A 105 -7.18 5.79 -16.20
CA ASN A 105 -5.90 5.27 -16.67
C ASN A 105 -5.14 4.56 -15.54
N HIS A 106 -5.17 5.10 -14.34
CA HIS A 106 -4.58 4.47 -13.18
C HIS A 106 -5.35 3.21 -12.75
N LEU A 107 -6.68 3.26 -12.78
CA LEU A 107 -7.52 2.08 -12.55
C LEU A 107 -7.16 0.95 -13.53
N LYS A 108 -7.09 1.24 -14.82
CA LYS A 108 -6.71 0.28 -15.87
C LYS A 108 -5.28 -0.22 -15.71
N LYS A 109 -4.36 0.62 -15.26
CA LYS A 109 -2.98 0.23 -15.00
C LYS A 109 -2.87 -0.77 -13.86
N ILE A 110 -3.52 -0.51 -12.72
CA ILE A 110 -3.45 -1.40 -11.56
C ILE A 110 -4.28 -2.67 -11.72
N SER A 111 -5.37 -2.65 -12.51
CA SER A 111 -6.19 -3.84 -12.75
C SER A 111 -5.43 -4.99 -13.42
N LYS A 112 -4.34 -4.67 -14.13
CA LYS A 112 -3.45 -5.64 -14.79
C LYS A 112 -2.37 -6.20 -13.88
N LYS A 113 -2.28 -5.77 -12.62
CA LYS A 113 -1.21 -6.15 -11.69
C LYS A 113 -1.66 -7.27 -10.77
N ASP A 114 -0.88 -8.36 -10.73
CA ASP A 114 -1.18 -9.52 -9.90
C ASP A 114 -1.08 -9.21 -8.41
N GLU A 115 -0.17 -8.30 -8.03
CA GLU A 115 -0.03 -7.84 -6.65
C GLU A 115 -1.29 -7.15 -6.10
N LEU A 116 -2.22 -6.73 -6.97
CA LEU A 116 -3.52 -6.18 -6.56
C LEU A 116 -4.33 -7.16 -5.71
N TRP A 117 -4.20 -8.46 -5.97
CA TRP A 117 -4.85 -9.50 -5.18
C TRP A 117 -4.29 -9.63 -3.76
N SER A 118 -3.03 -9.25 -3.57
CA SER A 118 -2.35 -9.32 -2.28
C SER A 118 -2.65 -8.09 -1.43
N ALA A 119 -2.38 -6.87 -1.95
CA ALA A 119 -2.59 -5.64 -1.21
C ALA A 119 -2.75 -4.42 -2.13
N TYR A 120 -3.86 -3.70 -2.01
CA TYR A 120 -4.18 -2.53 -2.83
C TYR A 120 -3.24 -1.32 -2.59
N PRO A 121 -2.99 -0.84 -1.34
CA PRO A 121 -2.15 0.34 -1.14
C PRO A 121 -0.73 0.21 -1.67
N PRO A 122 0.01 -0.88 -1.42
CA PRO A 122 1.35 -1.04 -2.00
C PRO A 122 1.32 -1.18 -3.52
N THR A 123 0.30 -1.82 -4.10
CA THR A 123 0.13 -1.88 -5.56
C THR A 123 -0.04 -0.49 -6.15
N LEU A 124 -0.87 0.35 -5.53
CA LEU A 124 -1.06 1.73 -5.96
C LEU A 124 0.24 2.54 -5.85
N SER A 125 0.91 2.49 -4.69
CA SER A 125 2.19 3.18 -4.44
C SER A 125 3.30 2.75 -5.42
N LYS A 126 3.36 1.47 -5.76
CA LYS A 126 4.39 0.91 -6.65
C LYS A 126 4.19 1.34 -8.11
N ASN A 127 2.93 1.42 -8.56
CA ASN A 127 2.62 1.56 -9.97
C ASN A 127 2.18 2.97 -10.39
N ILE A 128 1.79 3.84 -9.45
CA ILE A 128 1.28 5.18 -9.74
C ILE A 128 2.20 6.23 -9.12
N ASN A 129 2.84 7.03 -9.96
CA ASN A 129 3.70 8.13 -9.51
C ASN A 129 2.89 9.42 -9.26
N GLN A 130 1.81 9.63 -10.03
CA GLN A 130 0.94 10.81 -9.93
C GLN A 130 -0.14 10.59 -8.87
N LEU A 131 0.27 10.50 -7.61
CA LEU A 131 -0.59 10.26 -6.46
C LEU A 131 -0.54 11.45 -5.50
N ILE A 132 -1.66 12.11 -5.31
CA ILE A 132 -1.83 13.19 -4.33
C ILE A 132 -2.25 12.56 -3.02
N HIS A 133 -1.62 12.95 -1.93
CA HIS A 133 -1.94 12.49 -0.59
C HIS A 133 -2.69 13.57 0.17
N LEU A 134 -3.86 13.22 0.71
CA LEU A 134 -4.62 14.04 1.66
C LEU A 134 -4.64 13.32 3.00
N THR A 135 -4.42 14.05 4.09
CA THR A 135 -4.49 13.47 5.43
C THR A 135 -5.85 13.79 6.04
N VAL A 136 -6.57 12.75 6.48
CA VAL A 136 -7.89 12.87 7.10
C VAL A 136 -7.93 11.96 8.32
N ASN A 137 -8.50 12.45 9.42
CA ASN A 137 -8.76 11.63 10.59
C ASN A 137 -9.89 10.65 10.30
N ARG A 138 -9.77 9.43 10.82
CA ARG A 138 -10.84 8.44 10.72
C ARG A 138 -11.97 8.76 11.68
N GLU A 139 -13.18 8.54 11.20
CA GLU A 139 -14.39 8.60 12.03
C GLU A 139 -14.53 7.32 12.88
N LYS A 140 -15.46 7.34 13.82
CA LYS A 140 -15.83 6.14 14.58
C LYS A 140 -16.60 5.18 13.66
N ARG A 141 -16.45 3.87 13.89
CA ARG A 141 -17.27 2.87 13.20
C ARG A 141 -18.73 3.04 13.56
N TYR A 142 -19.61 2.76 12.60
CA TYR A 142 -21.06 2.71 12.87
C TYR A 142 -21.41 1.58 13.83
N SER A 143 -20.73 0.41 13.71
CA SER A 143 -20.95 -0.74 14.57
C SER A 143 -19.71 -1.65 14.65
N GLY A 144 -19.61 -2.41 15.73
CA GLY A 144 -18.59 -3.42 15.95
C GLY A 144 -17.21 -2.89 16.34
N ASN A 145 -16.39 -3.77 16.88
CA ASN A 145 -15.00 -3.49 17.26
C ASN A 145 -14.03 -3.83 16.13
N SER A 146 -12.81 -3.30 16.20
CA SER A 146 -11.75 -3.68 15.27
C SER A 146 -11.45 -5.18 15.41
N LYS A 147 -11.58 -5.92 14.31
CA LYS A 147 -11.20 -7.35 14.25
C LYS A 147 -9.69 -7.56 14.06
N MET A 148 -8.90 -6.49 14.02
CA MET A 148 -7.46 -6.60 13.79
C MET A 148 -6.76 -6.92 15.11
N ASN A 149 -6.36 -8.18 15.25
CA ASN A 149 -5.46 -8.67 16.29
C ASN A 149 -4.02 -8.74 15.77
N PHE A 150 -3.07 -9.18 16.62
CA PHE A 150 -1.67 -9.33 16.24
C PHE A 150 -1.45 -10.23 15.01
N PHE A 151 -2.11 -11.38 14.94
CA PHE A 151 -2.04 -12.27 13.77
C PHE A 151 -2.62 -11.63 12.51
N GLY A 152 -3.67 -10.82 12.64
CA GLY A 152 -4.22 -10.02 11.56
C GLY A 152 -3.23 -8.99 11.02
N LEU A 153 -2.48 -8.34 11.91
CA LEU A 153 -1.41 -7.40 11.54
C LEU A 153 -0.27 -8.13 10.83
N LEU A 154 0.18 -9.26 11.34
CA LEU A 154 1.22 -10.09 10.72
C LEU A 154 0.79 -10.57 9.32
N LYS A 155 -0.42 -11.10 9.19
CA LYS A 155 -1.00 -11.49 7.89
C LYS A 155 -1.07 -10.31 6.91
N HIS A 156 -1.40 -9.12 7.40
CA HIS A 156 -1.38 -7.91 6.58
C HIS A 156 0.03 -7.56 6.12
N ALA A 157 1.03 -7.64 7.01
CA ALA A 157 2.44 -7.41 6.68
C ALA A 157 2.91 -8.36 5.57
N PHE A 158 2.66 -9.67 5.68
CA PHE A 158 3.01 -10.64 4.64
C PHE A 158 2.35 -10.33 3.29
N ARG A 159 1.09 -9.87 3.28
CA ARG A 159 0.42 -9.46 2.04
C ARG A 159 1.10 -8.26 1.39
N VAL A 160 1.54 -7.29 2.19
CA VAL A 160 2.27 -6.12 1.69
C VAL A 160 3.64 -6.53 1.16
N PHE A 161 4.39 -7.39 1.87
CA PHE A 161 5.65 -7.94 1.39
C PHE A 161 5.47 -8.70 0.08
N SER A 162 4.44 -9.54 -0.03
CA SER A 162 4.11 -10.24 -1.27
C SER A 162 3.84 -9.28 -2.44
N ALA A 163 3.11 -8.18 -2.21
CA ALA A 163 2.86 -7.18 -3.24
C ALA A 163 4.14 -6.42 -3.66
N LEU A 164 5.11 -6.28 -2.76
CA LEU A 164 6.38 -5.59 -2.98
C LEU A 164 7.56 -6.53 -3.27
N LYS A 165 7.32 -7.85 -3.41
CA LYS A 165 8.36 -8.88 -3.47
C LYS A 165 9.52 -8.55 -4.41
N SER A 166 9.26 -8.09 -5.63
CA SER A 166 10.31 -7.75 -6.59
C SER A 166 11.21 -6.60 -6.11
N LYS A 167 10.64 -5.59 -5.47
CA LYS A 167 11.42 -4.47 -4.93
C LYS A 167 12.22 -4.88 -3.70
N ILE A 168 11.64 -5.69 -2.83
CA ILE A 168 12.30 -6.23 -1.64
C ILE A 168 13.48 -7.13 -2.07
N LEU A 169 13.29 -8.02 -3.03
CA LEU A 169 14.37 -8.89 -3.55
C LEU A 169 15.53 -8.06 -4.11
N ILE A 170 15.25 -7.05 -4.94
CA ILE A 170 16.29 -6.18 -5.49
C ILE A 170 17.06 -5.48 -4.37
N SER A 171 16.35 -4.87 -3.41
CA SER A 171 17.01 -4.19 -2.28
C SER A 171 17.81 -5.12 -1.41
N SER A 172 17.30 -6.34 -1.12
CA SER A 172 18.03 -7.38 -0.37
C SER A 172 19.29 -7.81 -1.11
N SER A 173 19.23 -7.99 -2.43
CA SER A 173 20.41 -8.35 -3.25
C SER A 173 21.46 -7.24 -3.20
N ILE A 174 21.04 -5.95 -3.27
CA ILE A 174 21.96 -4.82 -3.14
C ILE A 174 22.63 -4.81 -1.76
N TYR A 175 21.84 -4.97 -0.67
CA TYR A 175 22.39 -5.01 0.68
C TYR A 175 23.32 -6.19 0.90
N PHE A 176 22.98 -7.36 0.36
CA PHE A 176 23.85 -8.55 0.41
C PHE A 176 25.17 -8.30 -0.33
N PHE A 177 25.12 -7.70 -1.52
CA PHE A 177 26.33 -7.36 -2.27
C PHE A 177 27.20 -6.35 -1.51
N LEU A 178 26.62 -5.30 -0.96
CA LEU A 178 27.35 -4.32 -0.13
C LEU A 178 27.98 -4.99 1.10
N PHE A 179 27.29 -5.90 1.75
CA PHE A 179 27.83 -6.68 2.86
C PHE A 179 29.03 -7.52 2.45
N LEU A 180 28.95 -8.20 1.30
CA LEU A 180 30.11 -8.95 0.76
C LEU A 180 31.29 -8.02 0.48
N VAL A 181 31.06 -6.86 -0.13
CA VAL A 181 32.15 -5.90 -0.42
C VAL A 181 32.83 -5.46 0.87
N ILE A 182 32.09 -5.20 1.95
CA ILE A 182 32.67 -4.86 3.26
C ILE A 182 33.52 -5.99 3.79
N ILE A 183 33.00 -7.23 3.84
CA ILE A 183 33.73 -8.40 4.31
C ILE A 183 35.01 -8.65 3.49
N PHE A 184 34.93 -8.58 2.16
CA PHE A 184 36.09 -8.79 1.34
C PHE A 184 37.14 -7.68 1.46
N LYS A 185 36.70 -6.45 1.76
CA LYS A 185 37.65 -5.36 2.08
C LYS A 185 38.38 -5.61 3.40
N ASP A 186 37.69 -6.09 4.43
CA ASP A 186 38.30 -6.40 5.73
C ASP A 186 39.20 -7.69 5.64
N ASN A 187 38.80 -8.68 4.87
CA ASN A 187 39.60 -9.89 4.65
C ASN A 187 40.89 -9.65 3.82
N LYS A 188 40.94 -8.65 2.95
CA LYS A 188 42.18 -8.22 2.32
C LYS A 188 43.19 -7.69 3.34
N LEU A 189 42.70 -6.99 4.37
CA LEU A 189 43.54 -6.57 5.50
C LEU A 189 44.05 -7.79 6.31
N LEU A 190 43.17 -8.73 6.57
CA LEU A 190 43.51 -10.00 7.25
C LEU A 190 44.51 -10.86 6.43
N PHE A 191 44.32 -10.97 5.13
CA PHE A 191 45.20 -11.67 4.22
C PHE A 191 46.57 -10.98 4.15
N PHE A 192 46.62 -9.67 4.11
CA PHE A 192 47.86 -8.88 4.16
C PHE A 192 48.62 -9.11 5.46
N LEU A 193 47.94 -9.11 6.61
CA LEU A 193 48.52 -9.37 7.92
C LEU A 193 49.02 -10.82 8.09
N LEU A 194 48.38 -11.81 7.42
CA LEU A 194 48.78 -13.20 7.45
C LEU A 194 49.93 -13.52 6.50
N THR A 195 50.14 -12.71 5.47
CA THR A 195 51.24 -12.94 4.48
C THR A 195 52.51 -12.17 4.80
N PHE A 196 52.45 -11.14 5.66
CA PHE A 196 53.61 -10.29 6.02
C PHE A 196 53.86 -10.21 7.55
N GLY A 197 53.18 -11.00 8.37
CA GLY A 197 53.52 -11.26 9.78
C GLY A 197 54.07 -12.64 9.98
#